data_e0c73d5137990bcc5d30c1603116bf18
#
_entry.id   e0c73d5137990bcc5d30c1603116bf18
#
_cell.length_a   1.000
_cell.length_b   1.000
_cell.length_c   1.000
_cell.angle_alpha   90.00
_cell.angle_beta   90.00
_cell.angle_gamma   90.00
#
_symmetry.space_group_name_H-M   'P 1'
#
loop_
_entity.id
_entity.type
_entity.pdbx_description
1 polymer ?
#
loop_
_entity_poly.entity_id
_entity_poly.type
_entity_poly.pdbx_seq_one_letter_code
_entity_poly.pdbx_strand_id
1 'polypeptide(L)'
;GLYSIQLDDEGERSFTYSRENSAARQGMQHITNDAISRLSIGDMFFFSGISLAVLEPSARASFWSLIDKLKAAGVKIVFDPNYRPRLWSSPEEAQDQFELALQKSDLSLPGVDDFEQLFGMKTAEEVNEYCQQFGLNELVIKNGEQGILVVVNGEVTHFSITPVKNVVDTTSAGDSFNGVYLGARIEGHSVAESIASASKAAGFVIQHKGAIVDKDAYQEFMAN
;
A
#
# COMPACT_ATOMS: atom_id res chain seq x y z
N GLY A 1 9.67 -10.41 -13.36
CA GLY A 1 9.16 -11.47 -12.49
C GLY A 1 7.90 -12.10 -13.08
N LEU A 2 7.63 -13.30 -12.68
CA LEU A 2 6.43 -14.06 -13.05
C LEU A 2 5.78 -14.56 -11.76
N TYR A 3 4.47 -14.64 -11.73
CA TYR A 3 3.76 -15.45 -10.76
C TYR A 3 2.70 -16.30 -11.45
N SER A 4 2.43 -17.47 -10.91
CA SER A 4 1.34 -18.34 -11.34
C SER A 4 0.35 -18.52 -10.19
N ILE A 5 -0.93 -18.56 -10.53
CA ILE A 5 -2.01 -18.86 -9.59
C ILE A 5 -2.47 -20.28 -9.92
N GLN A 6 -2.46 -21.15 -8.92
CA GLN A 6 -3.07 -22.48 -9.00
C GLN A 6 -4.32 -22.49 -8.13
N LEU A 7 -5.40 -23.02 -8.66
CA LEU A 7 -6.63 -23.28 -7.91
C LEU A 7 -6.63 -24.78 -7.57
N ASP A 8 -6.92 -25.11 -6.36
CA ASP A 8 -7.24 -26.48 -5.98
C ASP A 8 -8.70 -26.83 -6.30
N ASP A 9 -9.09 -28.07 -6.02
CA ASP A 9 -10.44 -28.58 -6.29
C ASP A 9 -11.52 -27.90 -5.41
N GLU A 10 -11.12 -27.20 -4.35
CA GLU A 10 -12.00 -26.45 -3.44
C GLU A 10 -12.06 -24.96 -3.79
N GLY A 11 -11.29 -24.53 -4.84
CA GLY A 11 -11.22 -23.15 -5.31
C GLY A 11 -10.26 -22.28 -4.50
N GLU A 12 -9.47 -22.85 -3.60
CA GLU A 12 -8.41 -22.18 -2.86
C GLU A 12 -7.24 -21.86 -3.79
N ARG A 13 -6.64 -20.70 -3.58
CA ARG A 13 -5.55 -20.20 -4.43
C ARG A 13 -4.20 -20.41 -3.78
N SER A 14 -3.29 -20.99 -4.54
CA SER A 14 -1.88 -20.96 -4.23
C SER A 14 -1.10 -20.13 -5.24
N PHE A 15 -0.12 -19.37 -4.76
CA PHE A 15 0.71 -18.50 -5.58
C PHE A 15 2.14 -19.04 -5.62
N THR A 16 2.67 -19.21 -6.82
CA THR A 16 4.09 -19.50 -7.04
C THR A 16 4.74 -18.28 -7.69
N TYR A 17 5.77 -17.75 -7.05
CA TYR A 17 6.46 -16.54 -7.50
C TYR A 17 7.85 -16.88 -8.04
N SER A 18 8.19 -16.34 -9.22
CA SER A 18 9.53 -16.35 -9.79
C SER A 18 10.03 -14.92 -9.89
N ARG A 19 10.58 -14.41 -8.78
CA ARG A 19 11.03 -13.01 -8.64
C ARG A 19 12.53 -12.84 -8.48
N GLU A 20 13.29 -13.94 -8.33
CA GLU A 20 14.74 -13.92 -8.05
C GLU A 20 15.56 -13.13 -9.08
N ASN A 21 15.13 -13.15 -10.36
CA ASN A 21 15.77 -12.44 -11.45
C ASN A 21 14.87 -11.31 -12.02
N SER A 22 14.02 -10.70 -11.20
CA SER A 22 13.15 -9.61 -11.67
C SER A 22 13.93 -8.31 -11.84
N ALA A 23 13.52 -7.50 -12.83
CA ALA A 23 14.07 -6.15 -13.02
C ALA A 23 13.90 -5.27 -11.77
N ALA A 24 12.81 -5.42 -11.02
CA ALA A 24 12.56 -4.70 -9.80
C ALA A 24 13.65 -4.92 -8.73
N ARG A 25 14.22 -6.14 -8.67
CA ARG A 25 15.30 -6.47 -7.74
C ARG A 25 16.56 -5.62 -7.97
N GLN A 26 16.82 -5.25 -9.21
CA GLN A 26 17.97 -4.44 -9.64
C GLN A 26 17.61 -2.96 -9.82
N GLY A 27 16.39 -2.55 -9.47
CA GLY A 27 15.87 -1.21 -9.75
C GLY A 27 16.79 -0.09 -9.29
N MET A 28 17.40 -0.22 -8.13
CA MET A 28 18.29 0.83 -7.59
C MET A 28 19.57 1.05 -8.40
N GLN A 29 20.04 0.07 -9.19
CA GLN A 29 21.21 0.20 -10.06
C GLN A 29 20.93 1.15 -11.24
N HIS A 30 19.68 1.39 -11.56
CA HIS A 30 19.23 2.23 -12.67
C HIS A 30 18.74 3.62 -12.24
N ILE A 31 18.76 3.93 -10.94
CA ILE A 31 18.38 5.25 -10.43
C ILE A 31 19.54 6.24 -10.65
N THR A 32 19.41 7.05 -11.70
CA THR A 32 20.36 8.12 -12.05
C THR A 32 19.99 9.43 -11.37
N ASN A 33 20.91 10.41 -11.40
CA ASN A 33 20.61 11.77 -10.93
C ASN A 33 19.46 12.43 -11.72
N ASP A 34 19.35 12.15 -13.02
CA ASP A 34 18.21 12.60 -13.83
C ASP A 34 16.90 11.99 -13.34
N ALA A 35 16.88 10.69 -13.07
CA ALA A 35 15.71 10.03 -12.48
C ALA A 35 15.33 10.65 -11.13
N ILE A 36 16.30 10.92 -10.25
CA ILE A 36 16.06 11.58 -8.96
C ILE A 36 15.46 12.99 -9.18
N SER A 37 16.03 13.78 -10.10
CA SER A 37 15.52 15.12 -10.42
C SER A 37 14.08 15.08 -10.91
N ARG A 38 13.72 14.10 -11.75
CA ARG A 38 12.35 13.91 -12.24
C ARG A 38 11.38 13.45 -11.15
N LEU A 39 11.82 12.57 -10.25
CA LEU A 39 11.01 12.15 -9.10
C LEU A 39 10.79 13.30 -8.10
N SER A 40 11.75 14.20 -7.99
CA SER A 40 11.70 15.32 -7.03
C SER A 40 10.71 16.44 -7.40
N ILE A 41 10.07 16.39 -8.56
CA ILE A 41 9.00 17.31 -8.96
C ILE A 41 7.59 16.72 -8.77
N GLY A 42 7.49 15.47 -8.30
CA GLY A 42 6.23 14.83 -8.01
C GLY A 42 5.63 15.29 -6.69
N ASP A 43 4.32 15.15 -6.54
CA ASP A 43 3.60 15.47 -5.31
C ASP A 43 3.85 14.44 -4.22
N MET A 44 3.84 13.16 -4.60
CA MET A 44 3.98 12.01 -3.71
C MET A 44 4.88 10.94 -4.32
N PHE A 45 5.63 10.24 -3.47
CA PHE A 45 6.34 9.02 -3.81
C PHE A 45 5.78 7.85 -3.00
N PHE A 46 5.08 6.96 -3.69
CA PHE A 46 4.46 5.77 -3.11
C PHE A 46 5.38 4.55 -3.26
N PHE A 47 5.53 3.79 -2.19
CA PHE A 47 6.14 2.48 -2.20
C PHE A 47 5.47 1.55 -1.18
N SER A 48 5.67 0.24 -1.34
CA SER A 48 5.09 -0.76 -0.44
C SER A 48 6.16 -1.65 0.20
N GLY A 49 5.76 -2.42 1.20
CA GLY A 49 6.61 -3.46 1.79
C GLY A 49 7.08 -4.49 0.75
N ILE A 50 6.27 -4.75 -0.29
CA ILE A 50 6.71 -5.60 -1.42
C ILE A 50 7.88 -4.95 -2.15
N SER A 51 7.87 -3.62 -2.36
CA SER A 51 8.98 -2.91 -3.00
C SER A 51 10.29 -3.11 -2.23
N LEU A 52 10.24 -3.00 -0.89
CA LEU A 52 11.40 -3.22 -0.01
C LEU A 52 11.87 -4.67 0.00
N ALA A 53 10.92 -5.62 0.06
CA ALA A 53 11.20 -7.04 0.10
C ALA A 53 11.86 -7.56 -1.19
N VAL A 54 11.47 -7.00 -2.34
CA VAL A 54 12.00 -7.41 -3.66
C VAL A 54 13.39 -6.86 -3.91
N LEU A 55 13.74 -5.70 -3.36
CA LEU A 55 15.08 -5.13 -3.50
C LEU A 55 16.16 -6.05 -2.90
N GLU A 56 17.31 -6.11 -3.54
CA GLU A 56 18.50 -6.71 -2.92
C GLU A 56 18.76 -6.05 -1.57
N PRO A 57 19.02 -6.82 -0.49
CA PRO A 57 19.28 -6.24 0.82
C PRO A 57 20.38 -5.17 0.81
N SER A 58 21.43 -5.36 0.00
CA SER A 58 22.52 -4.40 -0.20
C SER A 58 22.08 -3.09 -0.87
N ALA A 59 20.97 -3.09 -1.59
CA ALA A 59 20.44 -1.92 -2.29
C ALA A 59 19.50 -1.07 -1.41
N ARG A 60 19.05 -1.58 -0.27
CA ARG A 60 18.12 -0.86 0.62
C ARG A 60 18.70 0.44 1.19
N ALA A 61 19.98 0.46 1.50
CA ALA A 61 20.64 1.70 1.94
C ALA A 61 20.56 2.80 0.87
N SER A 62 20.73 2.45 -0.40
CA SER A 62 20.58 3.37 -1.53
C SER A 62 19.12 3.81 -1.72
N PHE A 63 18.16 2.90 -1.51
CA PHE A 63 16.74 3.24 -1.52
C PHE A 63 16.38 4.26 -0.42
N TRP A 64 16.84 4.05 0.82
CA TRP A 64 16.60 4.99 1.91
C TRP A 64 17.26 6.35 1.66
N SER A 65 18.45 6.38 1.05
CA SER A 65 19.08 7.63 0.61
C SER A 65 18.26 8.35 -0.48
N LEU A 66 17.60 7.61 -1.38
CA LEU A 66 16.66 8.19 -2.34
C LEU A 66 15.46 8.82 -1.63
N ILE A 67 14.85 8.10 -0.69
CA ILE A 67 13.72 8.61 0.11
C ILE A 67 14.09 9.91 0.81
N ASP A 68 15.26 9.97 1.44
CA ASP A 68 15.74 11.20 2.12
C ASP A 68 15.89 12.38 1.15
N LYS A 69 16.40 12.13 -0.06
CA LYS A 69 16.52 13.16 -1.11
C LYS A 69 15.16 13.66 -1.60
N LEU A 70 14.22 12.77 -1.83
CA LEU A 70 12.86 13.13 -2.25
C LEU A 70 12.15 13.94 -1.16
N LYS A 71 12.26 13.52 0.09
CA LYS A 71 11.69 14.24 1.24
C LYS A 71 12.30 15.63 1.38
N ALA A 72 13.61 15.75 1.21
CA ALA A 72 14.31 17.05 1.21
C ALA A 72 13.89 17.97 0.05
N ALA A 73 13.44 17.40 -1.07
CA ALA A 73 12.87 18.14 -2.20
C ALA A 73 11.38 18.51 -2.02
N GLY A 74 10.75 18.10 -0.92
CA GLY A 74 9.35 18.41 -0.61
C GLY A 74 8.34 17.38 -1.13
N VAL A 75 8.79 16.25 -1.67
CA VAL A 75 7.93 15.14 -2.10
C VAL A 75 7.40 14.44 -0.87
N LYS A 76 6.08 14.25 -0.78
CA LYS A 76 5.46 13.47 0.31
C LYS A 76 5.76 11.99 0.14
N ILE A 77 6.22 11.36 1.19
CA ILE A 77 6.54 9.93 1.19
C ILE A 77 5.34 9.13 1.70
N VAL A 78 4.92 8.16 0.91
CA VAL A 78 3.73 7.34 1.19
C VAL A 78 4.11 5.86 1.24
N PHE A 79 3.72 5.19 2.32
CA PHE A 79 4.04 3.79 2.56
C PHE A 79 2.78 2.93 2.74
N ASP A 80 2.72 1.81 2.02
CA ASP A 80 1.76 0.73 2.24
C ASP A 80 2.53 -0.52 2.72
N PRO A 81 2.32 -0.98 3.95
CA PRO A 81 2.97 -2.18 4.49
C PRO A 81 2.86 -3.41 3.60
N ASN A 82 1.67 -3.74 3.15
CA ASN A 82 1.40 -4.84 2.21
C ASN A 82 2.31 -6.05 2.47
N TYR A 83 2.26 -6.59 3.70
CA TYR A 83 3.17 -7.61 4.19
C TYR A 83 2.98 -8.93 3.44
N ARG A 84 4.11 -9.51 3.01
CA ARG A 84 4.13 -10.82 2.36
C ARG A 84 5.24 -11.66 2.98
N PRO A 85 4.94 -12.50 3.98
CA PRO A 85 5.94 -13.25 4.76
C PRO A 85 6.99 -13.97 3.90
N ARG A 86 6.54 -14.56 2.78
CA ARG A 86 7.40 -15.34 1.88
C ARG A 86 8.46 -14.53 1.11
N LEU A 87 8.39 -13.19 1.16
CA LEU A 87 9.34 -12.32 0.48
C LEU A 87 10.48 -11.85 1.39
N TRP A 88 10.36 -12.09 2.69
CA TRP A 88 11.32 -11.67 3.70
C TRP A 88 12.15 -12.86 4.20
N SER A 89 13.38 -12.62 4.62
CA SER A 89 14.23 -13.66 5.18
C SER A 89 13.81 -14.02 6.61
N SER A 90 13.24 -13.07 7.33
CA SER A 90 12.62 -13.28 8.64
C SER A 90 11.58 -12.20 8.96
N PRO A 91 10.66 -12.45 9.92
CA PRO A 91 9.76 -11.43 10.41
C PRO A 91 10.48 -10.22 11.00
N GLU A 92 11.58 -10.41 11.71
CA GLU A 92 12.37 -9.34 12.33
C GLU A 92 12.95 -8.40 11.28
N GLU A 93 13.46 -8.94 10.16
CA GLU A 93 13.92 -8.12 9.03
C GLU A 93 12.79 -7.26 8.46
N ALA A 94 11.58 -7.83 8.33
CA ALA A 94 10.42 -7.09 7.87
C ALA A 94 10.01 -5.99 8.85
N GLN A 95 10.00 -6.29 10.16
CA GLN A 95 9.70 -5.33 11.22
C GLN A 95 10.66 -4.13 11.18
N ASP A 96 11.97 -4.37 11.15
CA ASP A 96 12.99 -3.33 11.08
C ASP A 96 12.77 -2.40 9.86
N GLN A 97 12.48 -2.99 8.70
CA GLN A 97 12.25 -2.22 7.47
C GLN A 97 10.93 -1.46 7.49
N PHE A 98 9.88 -2.01 8.10
CA PHE A 98 8.58 -1.35 8.22
C PHE A 98 8.63 -0.19 9.21
N GLU A 99 9.30 -0.34 10.33
CA GLU A 99 9.51 0.74 11.29
C GLU A 99 10.29 1.90 10.65
N LEU A 100 11.35 1.59 9.91
CA LEU A 100 12.10 2.60 9.16
C LEU A 100 11.24 3.27 8.08
N ALA A 101 10.39 2.51 7.38
CA ALA A 101 9.48 3.04 6.37
C ALA A 101 8.45 3.98 7.01
N LEU A 102 7.82 3.58 8.13
CA LEU A 102 6.87 4.41 8.86
C LEU A 102 7.54 5.71 9.36
N GLN A 103 8.75 5.62 9.92
CA GLN A 103 9.50 6.77 10.41
C GLN A 103 9.83 7.79 9.30
N LYS A 104 10.06 7.32 8.07
CA LYS A 104 10.39 8.17 6.92
C LYS A 104 9.17 8.67 6.15
N SER A 105 8.00 8.12 6.38
CA SER A 105 6.78 8.45 5.65
C SER A 105 6.04 9.64 6.24
N ASP A 106 5.29 10.33 5.40
CA ASP A 106 4.35 11.39 5.76
C ASP A 106 2.92 10.84 5.85
N LEU A 107 2.62 9.81 5.06
CA LEU A 107 1.34 9.11 5.01
C LEU A 107 1.57 7.60 4.95
N SER A 108 0.76 6.82 5.68
CA SER A 108 0.77 5.36 5.57
C SER A 108 -0.65 4.79 5.43
N LEU A 109 -0.77 3.69 4.65
CA LEU A 109 -2.04 3.03 4.37
C LEU A 109 -2.02 1.53 4.77
N PRO A 110 -1.80 1.21 6.06
CA PRO A 110 -1.73 -0.18 6.50
C PRO A 110 -3.07 -0.89 6.42
N GLY A 111 -3.02 -2.23 6.21
CA GLY A 111 -4.10 -3.13 6.56
C GLY A 111 -3.92 -3.68 7.97
N VAL A 112 -5.03 -3.90 8.70
CA VAL A 112 -4.96 -4.59 10.01
C VAL A 112 -4.37 -5.99 9.84
N ASP A 113 -4.73 -6.71 8.76
CA ASP A 113 -4.22 -8.05 8.47
C ASP A 113 -2.68 -8.09 8.34
N ASP A 114 -2.07 -7.05 7.75
CA ASP A 114 -0.62 -6.95 7.64
C ASP A 114 0.04 -6.83 9.03
N PHE A 115 -0.57 -6.01 9.89
CA PHE A 115 -0.09 -5.79 11.26
C PHE A 115 -0.37 -6.97 12.18
N GLU A 116 -1.49 -7.67 12.00
CA GLU A 116 -1.77 -8.91 12.73
C GLU A 116 -0.69 -9.96 12.42
N GLN A 117 -0.40 -10.16 11.14
CA GLN A 117 0.58 -11.17 10.73
C GLN A 117 2.01 -10.84 11.16
N LEU A 118 2.42 -9.55 11.16
CA LEU A 118 3.80 -9.17 11.43
C LEU A 118 4.05 -8.80 12.89
N PHE A 119 3.10 -8.12 13.54
CA PHE A 119 3.25 -7.54 14.88
C PHE A 119 2.26 -8.13 15.90
N GLY A 120 1.29 -8.94 15.48
CA GLY A 120 0.26 -9.53 16.34
C GLY A 120 -0.88 -8.57 16.72
N MET A 121 -0.97 -7.40 16.08
CA MET A 121 -2.00 -6.38 16.34
C MET A 121 -3.27 -6.71 15.56
N LYS A 122 -4.40 -6.79 16.24
CA LYS A 122 -5.66 -7.34 15.70
C LYS A 122 -6.74 -6.29 15.45
N THR A 123 -6.53 -5.06 15.89
CA THR A 123 -7.52 -3.99 15.76
C THR A 123 -6.90 -2.74 15.13
N ALA A 124 -7.73 -1.91 14.53
CA ALA A 124 -7.27 -0.65 13.95
C ALA A 124 -6.74 0.30 15.04
N GLU A 125 -7.29 0.21 16.24
CA GLU A 125 -6.87 0.99 17.41
C GLU A 125 -5.46 0.59 17.86
N GLU A 126 -5.15 -0.71 17.94
CA GLU A 126 -3.79 -1.20 18.27
C GLU A 126 -2.77 -0.74 17.23
N VAL A 127 -3.12 -0.80 15.93
CA VAL A 127 -2.27 -0.30 14.85
C VAL A 127 -2.06 1.20 14.95
N ASN A 128 -3.13 1.96 15.26
CA ASN A 128 -3.02 3.40 15.46
C ASN A 128 -2.11 3.74 16.65
N GLU A 129 -2.30 3.10 17.79
CA GLU A 129 -1.47 3.32 18.98
C GLU A 129 0.01 3.07 18.68
N TYR A 130 0.31 1.96 18.00
CA TYR A 130 1.67 1.65 17.57
C TYR A 130 2.25 2.70 16.61
N CYS A 131 1.46 3.18 15.65
CA CYS A 131 1.91 4.13 14.65
C CYS A 131 2.13 5.55 15.18
N GLN A 132 1.58 5.92 16.33
CA GLN A 132 1.72 7.27 16.92
C GLN A 132 3.19 7.68 17.13
N GLN A 133 4.08 6.73 17.42
CA GLN A 133 5.50 6.99 17.66
C GLN A 133 6.28 7.47 16.42
N PHE A 134 5.75 7.25 15.20
CA PHE A 134 6.47 7.57 13.96
C PHE A 134 6.18 8.96 13.40
N GLY A 135 5.21 9.71 13.97
CA GLY A 135 4.94 11.09 13.60
C GLY A 135 4.35 11.28 12.20
N LEU A 136 3.57 10.31 11.73
CA LEU A 136 2.85 10.40 10.46
C LEU A 136 1.85 11.57 10.47
N ASN A 137 1.79 12.34 9.38
CA ASN A 137 0.78 13.39 9.22
C ASN A 137 -0.60 12.82 8.92
N GLU A 138 -0.65 11.69 8.22
CA GLU A 138 -1.89 11.01 7.84
C GLU A 138 -1.70 9.50 7.89
N LEU A 139 -2.64 8.80 8.52
CA LEU A 139 -2.64 7.34 8.66
C LEU A 139 -4.03 6.81 8.31
N VAL A 140 -4.10 5.86 7.36
CA VAL A 140 -5.34 5.28 6.85
C VAL A 140 -5.31 3.78 7.08
N ILE A 141 -5.94 3.31 8.15
CA ILE A 141 -5.92 1.90 8.55
C ILE A 141 -7.14 1.20 7.97
N LYS A 142 -6.89 0.28 7.04
CA LYS A 142 -7.91 -0.53 6.37
C LYS A 142 -8.22 -1.76 7.21
N ASN A 143 -9.50 -1.98 7.57
CA ASN A 143 -9.93 -3.10 8.40
C ASN A 143 -11.05 -3.92 7.73
N GLY A 144 -10.88 -4.25 6.47
CA GLY A 144 -11.84 -5.07 5.72
C GLY A 144 -13.27 -4.52 5.85
N GLU A 145 -14.23 -5.38 6.12
CA GLU A 145 -15.64 -5.01 6.29
C GLU A 145 -15.94 -4.20 7.57
N GLN A 146 -15.00 -4.16 8.51
CA GLN A 146 -15.15 -3.38 9.75
C GLN A 146 -14.95 -1.87 9.53
N GLY A 147 -14.50 -1.47 8.34
CA GLY A 147 -14.36 -0.07 7.97
C GLY A 147 -12.91 0.42 7.94
N ILE A 148 -12.76 1.72 8.09
CA ILE A 148 -11.46 2.38 7.96
C ILE A 148 -11.31 3.38 9.10
N LEU A 149 -10.17 3.31 9.80
CA LEU A 149 -9.79 4.32 10.79
C LEU A 149 -8.77 5.26 10.14
N VAL A 150 -9.06 6.55 10.18
CA VAL A 150 -8.16 7.58 9.64
C VAL A 150 -7.71 8.52 10.75
N VAL A 151 -6.42 8.81 10.76
CA VAL A 151 -5.83 9.80 11.66
C VAL A 151 -5.18 10.89 10.82
N VAL A 152 -5.56 12.13 11.03
CA VAL A 152 -4.95 13.31 10.39
C VAL A 152 -4.57 14.30 11.46
N ASN A 153 -3.30 14.65 11.55
CA ASN A 153 -2.78 15.58 12.59
C ASN A 153 -3.22 15.21 14.01
N GLY A 154 -3.35 13.90 14.30
CA GLY A 154 -3.76 13.38 15.61
C GLY A 154 -5.28 13.28 15.83
N GLU A 155 -6.10 13.77 14.92
CA GLU A 155 -7.55 13.60 14.97
C GLU A 155 -7.96 12.26 14.35
N VAL A 156 -8.69 11.45 15.12
CA VAL A 156 -9.14 10.11 14.73
C VAL A 156 -10.56 10.16 14.22
N THR A 157 -10.80 9.61 13.03
CA THR A 157 -12.13 9.47 12.42
C THR A 157 -12.35 8.05 11.93
N HIS A 158 -13.53 7.49 12.20
CA HIS A 158 -13.94 6.17 11.72
C HIS A 158 -14.89 6.30 10.54
N PHE A 159 -14.63 5.54 9.50
CA PHE A 159 -15.47 5.46 8.31
C PHE A 159 -16.03 4.05 8.17
N SER A 160 -17.35 3.94 8.16
CA SER A 160 -18.02 2.68 7.80
C SER A 160 -17.97 2.49 6.29
N ILE A 161 -17.83 1.25 5.86
CA ILE A 161 -17.91 0.88 4.45
C ILE A 161 -19.19 0.06 4.21
N THR A 162 -19.70 0.11 2.98
CA THR A 162 -20.79 -0.77 2.57
C THR A 162 -20.21 -2.09 2.06
N PRO A 163 -20.47 -3.22 2.72
CA PRO A 163 -19.97 -4.52 2.27
C PRO A 163 -20.45 -4.87 0.87
N VAL A 164 -19.56 -5.42 0.07
CA VAL A 164 -19.87 -5.91 -1.28
C VAL A 164 -20.44 -7.32 -1.20
N LYS A 165 -21.62 -7.53 -1.79
CA LYS A 165 -22.34 -8.83 -1.70
C LYS A 165 -21.73 -9.93 -2.58
N ASN A 166 -21.15 -9.55 -3.73
CA ASN A 166 -20.66 -10.49 -4.73
C ASN A 166 -19.15 -10.34 -4.89
N VAL A 167 -18.40 -10.80 -3.90
CA VAL A 167 -16.93 -10.82 -3.97
C VAL A 167 -16.51 -11.99 -4.85
N VAL A 168 -15.77 -11.70 -5.91
CA VAL A 168 -15.23 -12.66 -6.89
C VAL A 168 -13.74 -12.87 -6.67
N ASP A 169 -13.00 -11.77 -6.46
CA ASP A 169 -11.55 -11.78 -6.36
C ASP A 169 -11.05 -10.56 -5.61
N THR A 170 -10.40 -10.73 -4.46
CA THR A 170 -9.88 -9.64 -3.66
C THR A 170 -8.50 -9.12 -4.13
N THR A 171 -7.97 -9.68 -5.22
CA THR A 171 -6.70 -9.21 -5.79
C THR A 171 -6.79 -7.74 -6.16
N SER A 172 -5.77 -6.97 -5.77
CA SER A 172 -5.66 -5.51 -6.02
C SER A 172 -6.75 -4.63 -5.37
N ALA A 173 -7.54 -5.13 -4.43
CA ALA A 173 -8.47 -4.30 -3.66
C ALA A 173 -7.73 -3.15 -2.95
N GLY A 174 -6.65 -3.48 -2.22
CA GLY A 174 -5.80 -2.50 -1.54
C GLY A 174 -5.11 -1.54 -2.51
N ASP A 175 -4.56 -2.05 -3.62
CA ASP A 175 -3.89 -1.22 -4.63
C ASP A 175 -4.86 -0.21 -5.26
N SER A 176 -6.08 -0.64 -5.59
CA SER A 176 -7.13 0.21 -6.14
C SER A 176 -7.59 1.26 -5.14
N PHE A 177 -7.78 0.87 -3.89
CA PHE A 177 -8.08 1.80 -2.81
C PHE A 177 -6.99 2.86 -2.67
N ASN A 178 -5.74 2.43 -2.53
CA ASN A 178 -4.60 3.33 -2.34
C ASN A 178 -4.45 4.30 -3.52
N GLY A 179 -4.54 3.81 -4.76
CA GLY A 179 -4.42 4.64 -5.95
C GLY A 179 -5.48 5.74 -6.03
N VAL A 180 -6.75 5.40 -5.78
CA VAL A 180 -7.85 6.38 -5.81
C VAL A 180 -7.79 7.33 -4.61
N TYR A 181 -7.47 6.83 -3.42
CA TYR A 181 -7.29 7.66 -2.24
C TYR A 181 -6.23 8.74 -2.47
N LEU A 182 -5.04 8.33 -2.88
CA LEU A 182 -3.91 9.24 -3.10
C LEU A 182 -4.20 10.23 -4.23
N GLY A 183 -4.81 9.78 -5.33
CA GLY A 183 -5.21 10.66 -6.42
C GLY A 183 -6.19 11.76 -5.95
N ALA A 184 -7.24 11.38 -5.22
CA ALA A 184 -8.20 12.33 -4.66
C ALA A 184 -7.55 13.32 -3.67
N ARG A 185 -6.60 12.84 -2.83
CA ARG A 185 -5.86 13.71 -1.90
C ARG A 185 -4.94 14.70 -2.64
N ILE A 186 -4.34 14.31 -3.76
CA ILE A 186 -3.55 15.22 -4.62
C ILE A 186 -4.44 16.28 -5.26
N GLU A 187 -5.65 15.91 -5.68
CA GLU A 187 -6.64 16.82 -6.27
C GLU A 187 -7.30 17.75 -5.21
N GLY A 188 -6.96 17.60 -3.93
CA GLY A 188 -7.44 18.46 -2.86
C GLY A 188 -8.79 18.07 -2.25
N HIS A 189 -9.30 16.88 -2.55
CA HIS A 189 -10.50 16.36 -1.92
C HIS A 189 -10.31 16.14 -0.41
N SER A 190 -11.38 16.27 0.35
CA SER A 190 -11.41 15.94 1.77
C SER A 190 -11.11 14.47 2.02
N VAL A 191 -10.72 14.13 3.25
CA VAL A 191 -10.53 12.73 3.67
C VAL A 191 -11.78 11.90 3.40
N ALA A 192 -12.96 12.43 3.77
CA ALA A 192 -14.23 11.73 3.60
C ALA A 192 -14.55 11.42 2.13
N GLU A 193 -14.37 12.39 1.23
CA GLU A 193 -14.57 12.20 -0.20
C GLU A 193 -13.56 11.20 -0.78
N SER A 194 -12.30 11.29 -0.35
CA SER A 194 -11.23 10.37 -0.79
C SER A 194 -11.51 8.93 -0.33
N ILE A 195 -11.94 8.72 0.92
CA ILE A 195 -12.34 7.41 1.44
C ILE A 195 -13.55 6.86 0.68
N ALA A 196 -14.57 7.67 0.42
CA ALA A 196 -15.76 7.25 -0.31
C ALA A 196 -15.40 6.77 -1.73
N SER A 197 -14.62 7.57 -2.46
CA SER A 197 -14.16 7.23 -3.81
C SER A 197 -13.26 5.99 -3.84
N ALA A 198 -12.32 5.90 -2.91
CA ALA A 198 -11.40 4.76 -2.80
C ALA A 198 -12.13 3.45 -2.44
N SER A 199 -13.08 3.51 -1.50
CA SER A 199 -13.91 2.36 -1.12
C SER A 199 -14.81 1.90 -2.28
N LYS A 200 -15.36 2.84 -3.05
CA LYS A 200 -16.15 2.56 -4.25
C LYS A 200 -15.29 1.83 -5.31
N ALA A 201 -14.07 2.31 -5.55
CA ALA A 201 -13.15 1.71 -6.50
C ALA A 201 -12.75 0.29 -6.09
N ALA A 202 -12.33 0.09 -4.84
CA ALA A 202 -11.99 -1.23 -4.31
C ALA A 202 -13.20 -2.18 -4.38
N GLY A 203 -14.39 -1.68 -4.01
CA GLY A 203 -15.65 -2.45 -4.10
C GLY A 203 -16.00 -2.88 -5.52
N PHE A 204 -15.67 -2.08 -6.54
CA PHE A 204 -15.84 -2.47 -7.94
C PHE A 204 -14.84 -3.57 -8.33
N VAL A 205 -13.57 -3.38 -8.01
CA VAL A 205 -12.50 -4.30 -8.42
C VAL A 205 -12.73 -5.71 -7.88
N ILE A 206 -13.12 -5.86 -6.63
CA ILE A 206 -13.32 -7.20 -6.01
C ILE A 206 -14.50 -7.98 -6.58
N GLN A 207 -15.35 -7.38 -7.42
CA GLN A 207 -16.42 -8.06 -8.13
C GLN A 207 -15.97 -8.65 -9.48
N HIS A 208 -14.70 -8.49 -9.84
CA HIS A 208 -14.12 -8.93 -11.10
C HIS A 208 -12.95 -9.89 -10.86
N LYS A 209 -12.62 -10.73 -11.86
CA LYS A 209 -11.47 -11.63 -11.79
C LYS A 209 -10.18 -10.90 -12.16
N GLY A 210 -9.14 -11.13 -11.39
CA GLY A 210 -7.79 -10.64 -11.66
C GLY A 210 -7.53 -9.22 -11.16
N ALA A 211 -6.30 -8.77 -11.38
CA ALA A 211 -5.82 -7.49 -10.85
C ALA A 211 -6.21 -6.27 -11.68
N ILE A 212 -6.63 -6.47 -12.93
CA ILE A 212 -6.94 -5.38 -13.89
C ILE A 212 -8.35 -5.58 -14.40
N VAL A 213 -9.20 -4.60 -14.14
CA VAL A 213 -10.58 -4.56 -14.61
C VAL A 213 -10.69 -3.84 -15.96
N ASP A 214 -11.82 -4.05 -16.64
CA ASP A 214 -12.11 -3.31 -17.87
C ASP A 214 -12.21 -1.81 -17.58
N LYS A 215 -11.49 -1.02 -18.35
CA LYS A 215 -11.35 0.43 -18.12
C LYS A 215 -12.67 1.17 -18.31
N ASP A 216 -13.41 0.83 -19.34
CA ASP A 216 -14.63 1.57 -19.70
C ASP A 216 -15.74 1.27 -18.69
N ALA A 217 -15.90 -0.01 -18.29
CA ALA A 217 -16.79 -0.42 -17.21
C ALA A 217 -16.46 0.25 -15.88
N TYR A 218 -15.16 0.35 -15.55
CA TYR A 218 -14.71 1.04 -14.35
C TYR A 218 -15.04 2.53 -14.38
N GLN A 219 -14.77 3.22 -15.50
CA GLN A 219 -15.06 4.64 -15.65
C GLN A 219 -16.57 4.93 -15.56
N GLU A 220 -17.40 4.12 -16.21
CA GLU A 220 -18.85 4.22 -16.12
C GLU A 220 -19.35 4.05 -14.68
N PHE A 221 -18.84 3.03 -13.97
CA PHE A 221 -19.19 2.79 -12.56
C PHE A 221 -18.77 3.95 -11.64
N MET A 222 -17.59 4.50 -11.84
CA MET A 222 -17.09 5.61 -10.98
C MET A 222 -17.82 6.92 -11.24
N ALA A 223 -18.34 7.14 -12.45
CA ALA A 223 -19.09 8.34 -12.82
C ALA A 223 -20.52 8.41 -12.24
N ASN A 224 -21.12 7.25 -11.87
CA ASN A 224 -22.45 7.13 -11.27
C ASN A 224 -22.37 7.11 -9.75
#